data_56c8d176bf8ab5334b8b62cb375fc251
#
_entry.id   56c8d176bf8ab5334b8b62cb375fc251
#
_cell.length_a   1.000
_cell.length_b   1.000
_cell.length_c   1.000
_cell.angle_alpha   90.00
_cell.angle_beta   90.00
_cell.angle_gamma   90.00
#
_symmetry.space_group_name_H-M   'P 1'
#
loop_
_entity.id
_entity.type
_entity.pdbx_description
1 polymer ?
#
loop_
_entity_poly.entity_id
_entity_poly.type
_entity_poly.pdbx_seq_one_letter_code
_entity_poly.pdbx_strand_id
1 'polypeptide(L)'
;MPESVKQLYDEAGLIYNKSPRAACALLRLAIDRLCNELGENDRDINKNIGALVKKGLPQSVQQALDVVRVIGNKAVHPGQIAFDVDDVGTATMLMRLLNIIVERMITEPNEISSLYQGLPESVKESIEKRDK
;
A
#
# COMPACT_ATOMS: atom_id res chain seq x y z
N MET A 1 -1.60 -7.98 -7.13
CA MET A 1 -1.61 -7.90 -5.65
C MET A 1 -1.10 -9.21 -5.09
N PRO A 2 -0.15 -9.20 -4.16
CA PRO A 2 0.33 -10.43 -3.54
C PRO A 2 -0.81 -11.22 -2.88
N GLU A 3 -0.74 -12.55 -2.91
CA GLU A 3 -1.84 -13.40 -2.45
C GLU A 3 -2.21 -13.18 -0.98
N SER A 4 -1.22 -13.03 -0.10
CA SER A 4 -1.46 -12.78 1.32
C SER A 4 -2.18 -11.45 1.57
N VAL A 5 -1.90 -10.44 0.76
CA VAL A 5 -2.57 -9.13 0.81
C VAL A 5 -3.98 -9.24 0.22
N LYS A 6 -4.10 -9.94 -0.91
CA LYS A 6 -5.39 -10.12 -1.60
C LYS A 6 -6.42 -10.82 -0.71
N GLN A 7 -6.01 -11.84 0.03
CA GLN A 7 -6.92 -12.56 0.95
C GLN A 7 -7.51 -11.61 1.99
N LEU A 8 -6.69 -10.76 2.59
CA LEU A 8 -7.15 -9.77 3.58
C LEU A 8 -8.06 -8.72 2.95
N TYR A 9 -7.71 -8.27 1.75
CA TYR A 9 -8.49 -7.29 1.00
C TYR A 9 -9.88 -7.85 0.67
N ASP A 10 -9.94 -9.07 0.15
CA ASP A 10 -11.19 -9.72 -0.24
C ASP A 10 -12.09 -9.96 0.99
N GLU A 11 -11.50 -10.40 2.11
CA GLU A 11 -12.23 -10.61 3.36
C GLU A 11 -12.81 -9.29 3.88
N ALA A 12 -12.02 -8.22 3.87
CA ALA A 12 -12.50 -6.90 4.27
C ALA A 12 -13.65 -6.44 3.37
N GLY A 13 -13.56 -6.70 2.06
CA GLY A 13 -14.62 -6.38 1.10
C GLY A 13 -15.94 -7.07 1.39
N LEU A 14 -15.90 -8.27 1.97
CA LEU A 14 -17.12 -9.01 2.34
C LEU A 14 -17.82 -8.45 3.58
N ILE A 15 -17.08 -7.80 4.49
CA ILE A 15 -17.60 -7.43 5.81
C ILE A 15 -17.65 -5.92 6.09
N TYR A 16 -17.10 -5.07 5.20
CA TYR A 16 -16.93 -3.65 5.53
C TYR A 16 -18.25 -2.92 5.84
N ASN A 17 -19.37 -3.36 5.26
CA ASN A 17 -20.70 -2.80 5.56
C ASN A 17 -21.27 -3.32 6.88
N LYS A 18 -20.90 -4.53 7.28
CA LYS A 18 -21.41 -5.18 8.50
C LYS A 18 -20.56 -4.84 9.72
N SER A 19 -19.26 -4.80 9.54
CA SER A 19 -18.33 -4.45 10.59
C SER A 19 -17.17 -3.62 10.02
N PRO A 20 -17.38 -2.29 9.86
CA PRO A 20 -16.32 -1.42 9.35
C PRO A 20 -15.05 -1.49 10.19
N ARG A 21 -15.18 -1.62 11.51
CA ARG A 21 -14.03 -1.73 12.41
C ARG A 21 -13.19 -2.97 12.11
N ALA A 22 -13.82 -4.12 11.92
CA ALA A 22 -13.11 -5.36 11.58
C ALA A 22 -12.47 -5.25 10.20
N ALA A 23 -13.17 -4.67 9.22
CA ALA A 23 -12.64 -4.44 7.89
C ALA A 23 -11.39 -3.53 7.94
N CYS A 24 -11.44 -2.44 8.69
CA CYS A 24 -10.30 -1.54 8.85
C CYS A 24 -9.10 -2.25 9.47
N ALA A 25 -9.32 -3.10 10.47
CA ALA A 25 -8.25 -3.89 11.08
C ALA A 25 -7.59 -4.82 10.05
N LEU A 26 -8.38 -5.51 9.24
CA LEU A 26 -7.86 -6.37 8.17
C LEU A 26 -7.09 -5.58 7.11
N LEU A 27 -7.57 -4.41 6.75
CA LEU A 27 -6.92 -3.56 5.74
C LEU A 27 -5.61 -2.97 6.24
N ARG A 28 -5.52 -2.59 7.51
CA ARG A 28 -4.27 -2.14 8.11
C ARG A 28 -3.24 -3.28 8.13
N LEU A 29 -3.67 -4.48 8.45
CA LEU A 29 -2.82 -5.66 8.38
C LEU A 29 -2.38 -5.93 6.94
N ALA A 30 -3.27 -5.75 5.98
CA ALA A 30 -2.94 -5.90 4.56
C ALA A 30 -1.87 -4.89 4.12
N ILE A 31 -1.97 -3.64 4.56
CA ILE A 31 -0.96 -2.61 4.26
C ILE A 31 0.40 -3.01 4.84
N ASP A 32 0.41 -3.49 6.09
CA ASP A 32 1.64 -3.95 6.74
C ASP A 32 2.28 -5.11 5.98
N ARG A 33 1.48 -6.09 5.57
CA ARG A 33 1.97 -7.22 4.77
C ARG A 33 2.45 -6.79 3.41
N LEU A 34 1.79 -5.82 2.79
CA LEU A 34 2.24 -5.27 1.52
C LEU A 34 3.63 -4.63 1.66
N CYS A 35 3.86 -3.88 2.73
CA CYS A 35 5.17 -3.34 3.03
C CYS A 35 6.22 -4.45 3.15
N ASN A 36 5.89 -5.55 3.83
CA ASN A 36 6.78 -6.70 3.96
C ASN A 36 7.09 -7.34 2.60
N GLU A 37 6.08 -7.49 1.74
CA GLU A 37 6.26 -8.02 0.38
C GLU A 37 7.15 -7.12 -0.48
N LEU A 38 7.16 -5.83 -0.21
CA LEU A 38 8.02 -4.86 -0.87
C LEU A 38 9.43 -4.78 -0.25
N GLY A 39 9.72 -5.65 0.72
CA GLY A 39 11.03 -5.77 1.34
C GLY A 39 11.23 -4.98 2.63
N GLU A 40 10.16 -4.36 3.14
CA GLU A 40 10.23 -3.54 4.36
C GLU A 40 9.67 -4.33 5.55
N ASN A 41 10.56 -4.83 6.41
CA ASN A 41 10.21 -5.78 7.47
C ASN A 41 10.31 -5.19 8.87
N ASP A 42 10.31 -3.89 9.02
CA ASP A 42 10.34 -3.27 10.35
C ASP A 42 8.96 -3.45 11.01
N ARG A 43 8.95 -3.58 12.33
CA ARG A 43 7.71 -3.64 13.11
C ARG A 43 7.00 -2.29 13.17
N ASP A 44 7.75 -1.21 12.99
CA ASP A 44 7.22 0.14 12.95
C ASP A 44 6.80 0.48 11.52
N ILE A 45 5.50 0.59 11.28
CA ILE A 45 4.97 0.93 9.97
C ILE A 45 5.48 2.28 9.47
N ASN A 46 5.75 3.21 10.37
CA ASN A 46 6.30 4.51 10.00
C ASN A 46 7.67 4.38 9.32
N LYS A 47 8.52 3.48 9.83
CA LYS A 47 9.82 3.18 9.20
C LYS A 47 9.65 2.52 7.84
N ASN A 48 8.69 1.63 7.70
CA ASN A 48 8.40 0.97 6.44
C ASN A 48 7.94 1.98 5.38
N ILE A 49 7.06 2.90 5.74
CA ILE A 49 6.61 3.97 4.84
C ILE A 49 7.79 4.84 4.42
N GLY A 50 8.64 5.24 5.36
CA GLY A 50 9.83 6.03 5.07
C GLY A 50 10.79 5.35 4.11
N ALA A 51 10.98 4.04 4.27
CA ALA A 51 11.81 3.25 3.38
C ALA A 51 11.22 3.15 1.97
N LEU A 52 9.89 2.97 1.87
CA LEU A 52 9.19 2.95 0.58
C LEU A 52 9.29 4.29 -0.15
N VAL A 53 9.24 5.41 0.58
CA VAL A 53 9.42 6.74 0.00
C VAL A 53 10.80 6.85 -0.65
N LYS A 54 11.83 6.36 0.01
CA LYS A 54 13.19 6.33 -0.56
C LYS A 54 13.28 5.47 -1.83
N LYS A 55 12.41 4.48 -1.97
CA LYS A 55 12.32 3.61 -3.15
C LYS A 55 11.40 4.16 -4.24
N GLY A 56 10.82 5.34 -4.04
CA GLY A 56 10.01 6.01 -5.06
C GLY A 56 8.52 6.05 -4.81
N LEU A 57 8.04 5.73 -3.60
CA LEU A 57 6.63 5.87 -3.26
C LEU A 57 6.21 7.35 -3.43
N PRO A 58 5.15 7.65 -4.20
CA PRO A 58 4.72 9.02 -4.39
C PRO A 58 4.37 9.72 -3.07
N GLN A 59 4.71 10.99 -2.96
CA GLN A 59 4.47 11.78 -1.75
C GLN A 59 2.99 11.82 -1.36
N SER A 60 2.09 11.88 -2.33
CA SER A 60 0.64 11.87 -2.05
C SER A 60 0.19 10.59 -1.36
N VAL A 61 0.76 9.45 -1.76
CA VAL A 61 0.48 8.15 -1.14
C VAL A 61 1.06 8.10 0.27
N GLN A 62 2.28 8.61 0.45
CA GLN A 62 2.91 8.75 1.76
C GLN A 62 2.03 9.54 2.72
N GLN A 63 1.53 10.69 2.28
CA GLN A 63 0.68 11.54 3.11
C GLN A 63 -0.61 10.83 3.51
N ALA A 64 -1.23 10.10 2.58
CA ALA A 64 -2.44 9.33 2.87
C ALA A 64 -2.18 8.23 3.89
N LEU A 65 -1.07 7.51 3.76
CA LEU A 65 -0.67 6.47 4.72
C LEU A 65 -0.38 7.07 6.10
N ASP A 66 0.24 8.23 6.16
CA ASP A 66 0.47 8.93 7.43
C ASP A 66 -0.83 9.31 8.13
N VAL A 67 -1.83 9.78 7.38
CA VAL A 67 -3.17 10.06 7.93
C VAL A 67 -3.76 8.79 8.54
N VAL A 68 -3.72 7.68 7.82
CA VAL A 68 -4.24 6.40 8.30
C VAL A 68 -3.50 5.94 9.55
N ARG A 69 -2.18 6.07 9.59
CA ARG A 69 -1.36 5.71 10.75
C ARG A 69 -1.72 6.53 11.98
N VAL A 70 -1.83 7.84 11.82
CA VAL A 70 -2.16 8.76 12.93
C VAL A 70 -3.56 8.49 13.45
N ILE A 71 -4.54 8.30 12.58
CA ILE A 71 -5.91 7.98 12.96
C ILE A 71 -5.96 6.64 13.70
N GLY A 72 -5.27 5.62 13.17
CA GLY A 72 -5.20 4.30 13.79
C GLY A 72 -4.61 4.36 15.20
N ASN A 73 -3.54 5.14 15.40
CA ASN A 73 -2.93 5.32 16.71
C ASN A 73 -3.88 5.98 17.71
N LYS A 74 -4.67 6.96 17.26
CA LYS A 74 -5.69 7.61 18.10
C LYS A 74 -6.80 6.65 18.50
N ALA A 75 -7.21 5.76 17.61
CA ALA A 75 -8.25 4.78 17.89
C ALA A 75 -7.85 3.77 18.97
N VAL A 76 -6.56 3.57 19.21
CA VAL A 76 -6.03 2.62 20.18
C VAL A 76 -5.89 3.23 21.59
N HIS A 77 -5.97 4.57 21.72
CA HIS A 77 -5.82 5.22 23.03
C HIS A 77 -7.09 5.13 23.88
N PRO A 78 -7.01 4.55 25.09
CA PRO A 78 -8.17 4.52 26.02
C PRO A 78 -8.61 5.95 26.36
N GLY A 79 -9.89 6.22 26.29
CA GLY A 79 -10.46 7.53 26.63
C GLY A 79 -10.80 8.42 25.42
N GLN A 80 -10.43 8.02 24.21
CA GLN A 80 -10.83 8.71 22.98
C GLN A 80 -11.98 7.96 22.27
N ILE A 81 -12.94 7.49 23.02
CA ILE A 81 -14.06 6.69 22.55
C ILE A 81 -15.02 7.51 21.68
N ALA A 82 -14.88 8.84 21.65
CA ALA A 82 -15.80 9.73 20.95
C ALA A 82 -15.64 9.72 19.41
N PHE A 83 -14.57 9.09 18.89
CA PHE A 83 -14.35 9.01 17.44
C PHE A 83 -14.48 7.58 16.96
N ASP A 84 -15.57 7.32 16.25
CA ASP A 84 -15.69 6.11 15.44
C ASP A 84 -14.89 6.38 14.14
N VAL A 85 -13.56 6.30 14.24
CA VAL A 85 -12.66 6.55 13.11
C VAL A 85 -12.62 5.39 12.13
N ASP A 86 -13.08 4.22 12.55
CA ASP A 86 -13.11 3.02 11.72
C ASP A 86 -14.51 2.79 11.15
N ASP A 87 -15.00 3.78 10.41
CA ASP A 87 -16.28 3.73 9.73
C ASP A 87 -16.16 3.16 8.30
N VAL A 88 -17.27 3.07 7.58
CA VAL A 88 -17.33 2.60 6.19
C VAL A 88 -16.45 3.49 5.29
N GLY A 89 -16.45 4.80 5.50
CA GLY A 89 -15.62 5.72 4.73
C GLY A 89 -14.14 5.44 4.90
N THR A 90 -13.70 5.17 6.12
CA THR A 90 -12.30 4.81 6.39
C THR A 90 -11.94 3.48 5.75
N ALA A 91 -12.81 2.47 5.85
CA ALA A 91 -12.57 1.18 5.20
C ALA A 91 -12.42 1.34 3.68
N THR A 92 -13.31 2.10 3.06
CA THR A 92 -13.27 2.36 1.62
C THR A 92 -11.98 3.08 1.21
N MET A 93 -11.57 4.06 2.00
CA MET A 93 -10.31 4.79 1.78
C MET A 93 -9.11 3.85 1.85
N LEU A 94 -9.06 2.97 2.85
CA LEU A 94 -7.98 1.99 3.00
C LEU A 94 -7.92 1.03 1.81
N MET A 95 -9.06 0.60 1.30
CA MET A 95 -9.13 -0.24 0.10
C MET A 95 -8.53 0.48 -1.12
N ARG A 96 -8.87 1.76 -1.31
CA ARG A 96 -8.31 2.56 -2.40
C ARG A 96 -6.81 2.74 -2.26
N LEU A 97 -6.32 3.00 -1.05
CA LEU A 97 -4.89 3.16 -0.80
C LEU A 97 -4.11 1.90 -1.13
N LEU A 98 -4.63 0.73 -0.73
CA LEU A 98 -4.02 -0.54 -1.09
C LEU A 98 -3.89 -0.69 -2.61
N ASN A 99 -4.96 -0.39 -3.34
CA ASN A 99 -4.95 -0.48 -4.80
C ASN A 99 -3.93 0.47 -5.42
N ILE A 100 -3.84 1.70 -4.91
CA ILE A 100 -2.88 2.69 -5.41
C ILE A 100 -1.44 2.21 -5.16
N ILE A 101 -1.14 1.71 -3.97
CA ILE A 101 0.21 1.24 -3.65
C ILE A 101 0.60 0.05 -4.54
N VAL A 102 -0.30 -0.91 -4.71
CA VAL A 102 -0.06 -2.06 -5.59
C VAL A 102 0.18 -1.59 -7.03
N GLU A 103 -0.65 -0.68 -7.53
CA GLU A 103 -0.50 -0.14 -8.88
C GLU A 103 0.86 0.55 -9.06
N ARG A 104 1.23 1.42 -8.13
CA ARG A 104 2.46 2.22 -8.24
C ARG A 104 3.73 1.43 -7.98
N MET A 105 3.70 0.48 -7.05
CA MET A 105 4.91 -0.21 -6.60
C MET A 105 5.10 -1.58 -7.24
N ILE A 106 4.07 -2.19 -7.79
CA ILE A 106 4.12 -3.54 -8.36
C ILE A 106 3.66 -3.56 -9.82
N THR A 107 2.41 -3.18 -10.08
CA THR A 107 1.79 -3.35 -11.40
C THR A 107 2.47 -2.49 -12.45
N GLU A 108 2.57 -1.20 -12.23
CA GLU A 108 3.17 -0.25 -13.17
C GLU A 108 4.65 -0.57 -13.45
N PRO A 109 5.51 -0.80 -12.44
CA PRO A 109 6.89 -1.19 -12.72
C PRO A 109 7.00 -2.49 -13.54
N ASN A 110 6.16 -3.48 -13.27
CA ASN A 110 6.17 -4.74 -14.01
C ASN A 110 5.72 -4.55 -15.46
N GLU A 111 4.71 -3.73 -15.71
CA GLU A 111 4.26 -3.40 -17.06
C GLU A 111 5.36 -2.67 -17.85
N ILE A 112 6.00 -1.70 -17.25
CA ILE A 112 7.10 -0.96 -17.87
C ILE A 112 8.26 -1.90 -18.18
N SER A 113 8.63 -2.75 -17.23
CA SER A 113 9.68 -3.75 -17.42
C SER A 113 9.38 -4.69 -18.59
N SER A 114 8.14 -5.17 -18.68
CA SER A 114 7.71 -6.05 -19.78
C SER A 114 7.81 -5.35 -21.14
N LEU A 115 7.40 -4.09 -21.21
CA LEU A 115 7.50 -3.30 -22.44
C LEU A 115 8.96 -3.10 -22.83
N TYR A 116 9.83 -2.78 -21.88
CA TYR A 116 11.26 -2.60 -22.13
C TYR A 116 11.90 -3.89 -22.62
N GLN A 117 11.63 -5.03 -21.97
CA GLN A 117 12.19 -6.33 -22.36
C GLN A 117 11.70 -6.79 -23.73
N GLY A 118 10.55 -6.29 -24.18
CA GLY A 118 10.03 -6.55 -25.53
C GLY A 118 10.72 -5.78 -26.65
N LEU A 119 11.62 -4.84 -26.33
CA LEU A 119 12.34 -4.08 -27.35
C LEU A 119 13.39 -4.96 -28.06
N PRO A 120 13.68 -4.68 -29.36
CA PRO A 120 14.79 -5.34 -30.07
C PRO A 120 16.12 -5.14 -29.34
N GLU A 121 16.97 -6.14 -29.34
CA GLU A 121 18.27 -6.12 -28.67
C GLU A 121 19.14 -4.95 -29.12
N SER A 122 19.13 -4.63 -30.42
CA SER A 122 19.88 -3.51 -30.97
C SER A 122 19.44 -2.16 -30.38
N VAL A 123 18.14 -2.01 -30.10
CA VAL A 123 17.59 -0.79 -29.49
C VAL A 123 18.03 -0.70 -28.03
N LYS A 124 17.99 -1.81 -27.30
CA LYS A 124 18.48 -1.85 -25.91
C LYS A 124 19.95 -1.47 -25.79
N GLU A 125 20.78 -1.98 -26.70
CA GLU A 125 22.21 -1.64 -26.75
C GLU A 125 22.42 -0.14 -27.00
N SER A 126 21.63 0.45 -27.89
CA SER A 126 21.69 1.90 -28.18
C SER A 126 21.32 2.72 -26.94
N ILE A 127 20.32 2.28 -26.17
CA ILE A 127 19.90 2.94 -24.94
C ILE A 127 20.99 2.87 -23.90
N GLU A 128 21.62 1.70 -23.71
CA GLU A 128 22.73 1.53 -22.78
C GLU A 128 23.90 2.45 -23.13
N LYS A 129 24.25 2.59 -24.40
CA LYS A 129 25.30 3.49 -24.85
C LYS A 129 24.98 4.95 -24.56
N ARG A 130 23.72 5.36 -24.75
CA ARG A 130 23.29 6.73 -24.45
C ARG A 130 23.45 7.05 -22.97
N ASP A 131 23.14 6.07 -22.10
CA ASP A 131 23.08 6.26 -20.64
C ASP A 131 24.44 6.07 -19.93
N LYS A 132 25.48 5.74 -20.70
CA LYS A 132 26.84 5.64 -20.15
C LYS A 132 27.48 6.99 -19.90
#